data_643ecbd2046a546357bf83a50fa92ce2
#
_entry.id   643ecbd2046a546357bf83a50fa92ce2
#
_cell.length_a   1.000
_cell.length_b   1.000
_cell.length_c   1.000
_cell.angle_alpha   90.00
_cell.angle_beta   90.00
_cell.angle_gamma   90.00
#
_symmetry.space_group_name_H-M   'P 1'
#
loop_
_entity.id
_entity.type
_entity.pdbx_description
1 polymer ?
#
loop_
_entity_poly.entity_id
_entity_poly.type
_entity_poly.pdbx_seq_one_letter_code
_entity_poly.pdbx_strand_id
1 'polypeptide(L)' 'MNIELQLLNRLKVEQQSFAVDALRRPHTRDTFEYGYRVGMVAGYEAAINVLLTLLDEEKNFDNDL' A
#
# COMPACT_ATOMS: atom_id res chain seq x y z
N MET A 1 -18.00 11.10 -6.58
CA MET A 1 -16.89 10.73 -5.70
C MET A 1 -16.10 9.58 -6.34
N ASN A 2 -14.80 9.68 -6.33
CA ASN A 2 -13.93 8.73 -7.02
C ASN A 2 -13.55 7.58 -6.09
N ILE A 3 -14.07 6.39 -6.36
CA ILE A 3 -13.80 5.23 -5.50
C ILE A 3 -12.35 4.77 -5.60
N GLU A 4 -11.71 4.99 -6.75
CA GLU A 4 -10.31 4.63 -6.93
C GLU A 4 -9.42 5.45 -6.01
N LEU A 5 -9.72 6.74 -5.85
CA LEU A 5 -8.96 7.58 -4.93
C LEU A 5 -9.22 7.20 -3.48
N GLN A 6 -10.44 6.82 -3.15
CA GLN A 6 -10.75 6.32 -1.81
C GLN A 6 -9.96 5.04 -1.52
N LEU A 7 -9.92 4.14 -2.48
CA LEU A 7 -9.16 2.90 -2.32
C LEU A 7 -7.68 3.19 -2.15
N LEU A 8 -7.14 4.08 -2.97
CA LEU A 8 -5.74 4.46 -2.87
C LEU A 8 -5.41 5.01 -1.47
N ASN A 9 -6.23 5.93 -1.00
CA ASN A 9 -6.02 6.54 0.32
C ASN A 9 -6.11 5.49 1.43
N ARG A 10 -7.06 4.57 1.32
CA ARG A 10 -7.23 3.52 2.31
C ARG A 10 -6.04 2.58 2.34
N LEU A 11 -5.52 2.22 1.16
CA LEU A 11 -4.34 1.37 1.08
C LEU A 11 -3.14 2.04 1.72
N LYS A 12 -2.96 3.34 1.50
CA LYS A 12 -1.85 4.08 2.10
C LYS A 12 -1.96 4.13 3.61
N VAL A 13 -3.17 4.34 4.13
CA VAL A 13 -3.41 4.36 5.58
C VAL A 13 -3.08 3.00 6.19
N GLU A 14 -3.53 1.93 5.58
CA GLU A 14 -3.28 0.58 6.07
C GLU A 14 -1.78 0.25 6.02
N GLN A 15 -1.11 0.62 4.94
CA GLN A 15 0.32 0.43 4.83
C GLN A 15 1.06 1.14 5.96
N GLN A 16 0.70 2.40 6.20
CA GLN A 16 1.34 3.18 7.24
C GLN A 16 1.13 2.57 8.62
N SER A 17 -0.06 2.04 8.86
CA SER A 17 -0.35 1.38 10.12
C SER A 17 0.57 0.20 10.36
N PHE A 18 0.78 -0.65 9.35
CA PHE A 18 1.68 -1.78 9.47
C PHE A 18 3.12 -1.34 9.65
N ALA A 19 3.54 -0.28 8.96
CA ALA A 19 4.90 0.24 9.08
C ALA A 19 5.15 0.78 10.48
N VAL A 20 4.21 1.53 11.04
CA VAL A 20 4.34 2.07 12.38
C VAL A 20 4.41 0.95 13.41
N ASP A 21 3.55 -0.06 13.28
CA ASP A 21 3.57 -1.19 14.19
C ASP A 21 4.91 -1.92 14.15
N ALA A 22 5.47 -2.10 12.96
CA ALA A 22 6.76 -2.77 12.81
C ALA A 22 7.86 -1.99 13.53
N LEU A 23 7.80 -0.67 13.46
CA LEU A 23 8.81 0.19 14.11
C LEU A 23 8.63 0.26 15.62
N ARG A 24 7.39 0.13 16.10
CA ARG A 24 7.11 0.24 17.53
C ARG A 24 7.56 -0.95 18.35
N ARG A 25 7.84 -2.07 17.69
CA ARG A 25 8.19 -3.30 18.40
C ARG A 25 9.58 -3.81 18.04
N PRO A 26 10.60 -2.93 18.13
CA PRO A 26 11.96 -3.36 17.76
C PRO A 26 12.53 -4.39 18.71
N HIS A 27 11.99 -4.50 19.92
CA HIS A 27 12.48 -5.41 20.93
C HIS A 27 11.75 -6.74 20.95
N THR A 28 10.74 -6.93 20.12
CA THR A 28 10.12 -8.25 20.01
C THR A 28 11.10 -9.18 19.32
N ARG A 29 11.35 -10.30 19.96
CA ARG A 29 12.29 -11.29 19.44
C ARG A 29 11.67 -12.20 18.40
N ASP A 30 10.42 -11.96 18.08
CA ASP A 30 9.71 -12.77 17.12
C ASP A 30 10.02 -12.26 15.71
N THR A 31 11.04 -12.87 15.12
CA THR A 31 11.45 -12.52 13.76
C THR A 31 10.37 -12.85 12.74
N PHE A 32 9.56 -13.87 13.04
CA PHE A 32 8.47 -14.24 12.15
C PHE A 32 7.42 -13.12 12.09
N GLU A 33 7.05 -12.60 13.24
CA GLU A 33 6.06 -11.50 13.28
C GLU A 33 6.59 -10.26 12.60
N TYR A 34 7.87 -9.94 12.82
CA TYR A 34 8.50 -8.81 12.15
C TYR A 34 8.48 -9.00 10.63
N GLY A 35 8.87 -10.18 10.16
CA GLY A 35 8.85 -10.49 8.74
C GLY A 35 7.45 -10.42 8.15
N TYR A 36 6.44 -10.86 8.91
CA TYR A 36 5.06 -10.76 8.47
C TYR A 36 4.66 -9.31 8.25
N ARG A 37 4.98 -8.44 9.19
CA ARG A 37 4.61 -7.02 9.08
C ARG A 37 5.34 -6.34 7.95
N VAL A 38 6.61 -6.64 7.76
CA VAL A 38 7.37 -6.12 6.62
C VAL A 38 6.77 -6.60 5.31
N GLY A 39 6.39 -7.88 5.25
CA GLY A 39 5.72 -8.44 4.08
C GLY A 39 4.41 -7.74 3.78
N MET A 40 3.63 -7.41 4.81
CA MET A 40 2.37 -6.70 4.62
C MET A 40 2.61 -5.30 4.06
N VAL A 41 3.62 -4.59 4.57
CA VAL A 41 3.97 -3.27 4.04
C VAL A 41 4.33 -3.37 2.56
N ALA A 42 5.15 -4.36 2.20
CA ALA A 42 5.54 -4.56 0.80
C ALA A 42 4.34 -4.93 -0.07
N GLY A 43 3.44 -5.75 0.46
CA GLY A 43 2.22 -6.12 -0.26
C GLY A 43 1.32 -4.93 -0.53
N TYR A 44 1.13 -4.07 0.47
CA TYR A 44 0.36 -2.85 0.27
C TYR A 44 1.04 -1.94 -0.74
N GLU A 45 2.35 -1.84 -0.70
CA GLU A 45 3.09 -1.03 -1.67
C GLU A 45 2.87 -1.54 -3.08
N ALA A 46 2.94 -2.86 -3.27
CA ALA A 46 2.69 -3.46 -4.58
C ALA A 46 1.28 -3.16 -5.07
N ALA A 47 0.29 -3.27 -4.18
CA ALA A 47 -1.10 -2.99 -4.54
C ALA A 47 -1.29 -1.51 -4.91
N ILE A 48 -0.67 -0.61 -4.14
CA ILE A 48 -0.74 0.82 -4.43
C ILE A 48 -0.14 1.10 -5.80
N ASN A 49 1.00 0.50 -6.11
CA ASN A 49 1.66 0.71 -7.40
C ASN A 49 0.82 0.20 -8.56
N VAL A 50 0.17 -0.94 -8.39
CA VAL A 50 -0.74 -1.47 -9.42
C VAL A 50 -1.88 -0.49 -9.65
N LEU A 51 -2.48 0.00 -8.59
CA LEU A 51 -3.60 0.94 -8.70
C LEU A 51 -3.16 2.23 -9.39
N LEU A 52 -2.01 2.77 -8.99
CA LEU A 52 -1.50 3.99 -9.62
C LEU A 52 -1.23 3.78 -11.11
N THR A 53 -0.71 2.62 -11.48
CA THR A 53 -0.47 2.29 -12.88
C THR A 53 -1.77 2.25 -13.66
N LEU A 54 -2.80 1.60 -13.09
CA LEU A 54 -4.10 1.52 -13.75
C LEU A 54 -4.73 2.89 -13.93
N LEU A 55 -4.62 3.75 -12.94
CA LEU A 55 -5.17 5.11 -13.03
C LEU A 55 -4.45 5.91 -14.11
N ASP A 56 -3.14 5.73 -14.21
CA ASP A 56 -2.35 6.43 -15.23
C ASP A 56 -2.68 5.93 -16.63
N GLU A 57 -2.84 4.62 -16.78
CA GLU A 57 -3.23 4.03 -18.06
C GLU A 57 -4.59 4.53 -18.51
N GLU A 58 -5.54 4.60 -17.60
CA GLU A 58 -6.88 5.10 -17.91
C GLU A 58 -6.83 6.55 -18.35
N LYS A 59 -6.05 7.36 -17.68
CA LYS A 59 -5.88 8.77 -18.02
C LYS A 59 -5.26 8.91 -19.41
N ASN A 60 -4.25 8.13 -19.72
CA ASN A 60 -3.59 8.18 -21.01
C ASN A 60 -4.52 7.71 -22.12
N PHE A 61 -5.31 6.68 -21.85
CA PHE A 61 -6.29 6.18 -22.81
C PHE A 61 -7.30 7.26 -23.16
N ASP A 62 -7.81 7.97 -22.15
CA ASP A 62 -8.77 9.05 -22.35
C ASP A 62 -8.16 10.19 -23.16
N ASN A 63 -6.89 10.47 -22.94
CA ASN A 63 -6.20 11.53 -23.68
C ASN A 63 -5.97 11.17 -25.14
N ASP A 64 -5.85 9.90 -25.45
CA ASP A 64 -5.64 9.44 -26.82
C ASP A 64 -6.91 9.46 -27.64
N LEU A 65 -8.06 9.55 -27.01
CA LEU A 65 -9.32 9.63 -27.71
C LEU A 65 -9.63 11.06 -28.16
#